data_51f31db1e11288aa0d41b509e5ad78ed
#
_entry.id   51f31db1e11288aa0d41b509e5ad78ed
#
_cell.length_a   1.000
_cell.length_b   1.000
_cell.length_c   1.000
_cell.angle_alpha   90.00
_cell.angle_beta   90.00
_cell.angle_gamma   90.00
#
_symmetry.space_group_name_H-M   'P 1'
#
loop_
_entity.id
_entity.type
_entity.pdbx_description
1 polymer ?
#
loop_
_entity_poly.entity_id
_entity_poly.type
_entity_poly.pdbx_seq_one_letter_code
_entity_poly.pdbx_strand_id
1 'polypeptide(L)'
;MNPEADKLYHLLPAIYRIRDVEQGSALRALCEVLAEDIAVLRENLDQLYDDQFIETCADWVAPYIGDLIGYRTLHGVTDRTRSARAEVANTIAYRRRKGTVTVLEQLARDVTGWNARVV
;
A
#
# COMPACT_ATOMS: atom_id res chain seq x y z
N MET A 1 6.75 -25.88 7.15
CA MET A 1 6.14 -26.35 5.89
C MET A 1 5.36 -25.17 5.29
N ASN A 2 5.72 -24.75 4.10
CA ASN A 2 5.09 -23.59 3.45
C ASN A 2 3.73 -24.01 2.84
N PRO A 3 2.58 -23.46 3.27
CA PRO A 3 1.27 -23.86 2.79
C PRO A 3 1.08 -23.61 1.28
N GLU A 4 1.79 -22.65 0.71
CA GLU A 4 1.76 -22.37 -0.73
C GLU A 4 2.51 -23.43 -1.53
N ALA A 5 3.64 -23.93 -1.01
CA ALA A 5 4.38 -25.01 -1.62
C ALA A 5 3.53 -26.30 -1.68
N ASP A 6 2.80 -26.60 -0.61
CA ASP A 6 1.91 -27.75 -0.58
C ASP A 6 0.75 -27.59 -1.58
N LYS A 7 0.19 -26.40 -1.73
CA LYS A 7 -0.83 -26.13 -2.76
C LYS A 7 -0.29 -26.37 -4.17
N LEU A 8 0.90 -25.81 -4.48
CA LEU A 8 1.55 -26.00 -5.78
C LEU A 8 1.82 -27.50 -6.06
N TYR A 9 2.38 -28.19 -5.08
CA TYR A 9 2.67 -29.60 -5.21
C TYR A 9 1.42 -30.44 -5.40
N HIS A 10 0.30 -30.08 -4.78
CA HIS A 10 -0.98 -30.78 -4.95
C HIS A 10 -1.68 -30.49 -6.27
N LEU A 11 -1.34 -29.41 -6.97
CA LEU A 11 -1.81 -29.17 -8.35
C LEU A 11 -1.21 -30.17 -9.36
N LEU A 12 -0.08 -30.77 -9.01
CA LEU A 12 0.54 -31.77 -9.87
C LEU A 12 -0.26 -33.08 -9.87
N PRO A 13 -0.35 -33.78 -11.02
CA PRO A 13 -0.95 -35.10 -11.07
C PRO A 13 -0.29 -36.08 -10.08
N ALA A 14 -1.12 -36.96 -9.50
CA ALA A 14 -0.67 -37.88 -8.45
C ALA A 14 0.54 -38.74 -8.86
N ILE A 15 0.64 -39.11 -10.13
CA ILE A 15 1.75 -39.93 -10.65
C ILE A 15 3.11 -39.26 -10.48
N TYR A 16 3.18 -37.93 -10.67
CA TYR A 16 4.43 -37.17 -10.49
C TYR A 16 4.80 -37.10 -9.02
N ARG A 17 3.82 -36.88 -8.13
CA ARG A 17 4.05 -36.84 -6.68
C ARG A 17 4.54 -38.18 -6.11
N ILE A 18 3.98 -39.30 -6.61
CA ILE A 18 4.42 -40.64 -6.20
C ILE A 18 5.87 -40.88 -6.64
N ARG A 19 6.20 -40.58 -7.89
CA ARG A 19 7.57 -40.72 -8.40
C ARG A 19 8.58 -39.81 -7.71
N ASP A 20 8.16 -38.58 -7.39
CA ASP A 20 9.00 -37.63 -6.69
C ASP A 20 9.42 -38.13 -5.31
N VAL A 21 8.49 -38.72 -4.57
CA VAL A 21 8.79 -39.33 -3.27
C VAL A 21 9.81 -40.47 -3.41
N GLU A 22 9.70 -41.29 -4.44
CA GLU A 22 10.64 -42.39 -4.73
C GLU A 22 12.05 -41.86 -5.11
N GLN A 23 12.12 -40.67 -5.71
CA GLN A 23 13.35 -40.04 -6.23
C GLN A 23 13.95 -38.99 -5.29
N GLY A 24 13.51 -38.91 -4.03
CA GLY A 24 14.07 -38.01 -3.04
C GLY A 24 13.42 -36.61 -2.97
N SER A 25 12.21 -36.45 -3.51
CA SER A 25 11.38 -35.24 -3.36
C SER A 25 11.97 -33.95 -3.96
N ALA A 26 12.72 -34.07 -5.04
CA ALA A 26 13.34 -32.93 -5.73
C ALA A 26 12.30 -31.97 -6.32
N LEU A 27 11.17 -32.49 -6.83
CA LEU A 27 10.09 -31.68 -7.37
C LEU A 27 9.37 -30.89 -6.26
N ARG A 28 9.22 -31.48 -5.09
CA ARG A 28 8.69 -30.79 -3.91
C ARG A 28 9.61 -29.65 -3.49
N ALA A 29 10.93 -29.88 -3.45
CA ALA A 29 11.91 -28.84 -3.14
C ALA A 29 11.84 -27.67 -4.15
N LEU A 30 11.64 -27.97 -5.44
CA LEU A 30 11.41 -26.94 -6.45
C LEU A 30 10.13 -26.13 -6.17
N CYS A 31 9.04 -26.81 -5.80
CA CYS A 31 7.80 -26.11 -5.42
C CYS A 31 7.97 -25.22 -4.20
N GLU A 32 8.83 -25.57 -3.25
CA GLU A 32 9.16 -24.73 -2.09
C GLU A 32 9.86 -23.43 -2.50
N VAL A 33 10.84 -23.50 -3.42
CA VAL A 33 11.50 -22.29 -3.96
C VAL A 33 10.51 -21.41 -4.73
N LEU A 34 9.69 -22.00 -5.59
CA LEU A 34 8.67 -21.25 -6.34
C LEU A 34 7.63 -20.60 -5.42
N ALA A 35 7.29 -21.25 -4.30
CA ALA A 35 6.34 -20.71 -3.34
C ALA A 35 6.87 -19.45 -2.63
N GLU A 36 8.17 -19.32 -2.44
CA GLU A 36 8.78 -18.10 -1.89
C GLU A 36 8.57 -16.91 -2.83
N ASP A 37 8.81 -17.09 -4.13
CA ASP A 37 8.58 -16.04 -5.13
C ASP A 37 7.09 -15.67 -5.25
N ILE A 38 6.20 -16.67 -5.19
CA ILE A 38 4.75 -16.44 -5.21
C ILE A 38 4.29 -15.68 -3.97
N ALA A 39 4.88 -15.91 -2.80
CA ALA A 39 4.55 -15.16 -1.59
C ALA A 39 4.89 -13.67 -1.76
N VAL A 40 6.05 -13.34 -2.32
CA VAL A 40 6.45 -11.96 -2.64
C VAL A 40 5.48 -11.32 -3.64
N LEU A 41 5.07 -12.06 -4.69
CA LEU A 41 4.10 -11.54 -5.66
C LEU A 41 2.74 -11.25 -5.03
N ARG A 42 2.28 -12.07 -4.09
CA ARG A 42 1.03 -11.85 -3.37
C ARG A 42 1.12 -10.61 -2.49
N GLU A 43 2.19 -10.46 -1.73
CA GLU A 43 2.41 -9.27 -0.92
C GLU A 43 2.38 -7.99 -1.77
N ASN A 44 3.01 -8.02 -2.94
CA ASN A 44 2.99 -6.92 -3.89
C ASN A 44 1.57 -6.65 -4.44
N LEU A 45 0.75 -7.68 -4.67
CA LEU A 45 -0.64 -7.51 -5.11
C LEU A 45 -1.52 -6.92 -4.00
N ASP A 46 -1.35 -7.37 -2.76
CA ASP A 46 -2.06 -6.84 -1.60
C ASP A 46 -1.68 -5.37 -1.38
N GLN A 47 -0.39 -5.03 -1.48
CA GLN A 47 0.07 -3.65 -1.43
C GLN A 47 -0.50 -2.79 -2.57
N LEU A 48 -0.57 -3.32 -3.79
CA LEU A 48 -1.17 -2.61 -4.93
C LEU A 48 -2.65 -2.30 -4.70
N TYR A 49 -3.37 -3.18 -4.01
CA TYR A 49 -4.76 -2.92 -3.61
C TYR A 49 -4.82 -1.81 -2.56
N ASP A 50 -4.01 -1.88 -1.52
CA ASP A 50 -3.94 -0.87 -0.46
C ASP A 50 -3.53 0.51 -0.98
N ASP A 51 -2.68 0.55 -2.00
CA ASP A 51 -2.20 1.77 -2.65
C ASP A 51 -3.31 2.54 -3.42
N GLN A 52 -4.48 1.95 -3.60
CA GLN A 52 -5.62 2.65 -4.19
C GLN A 52 -6.35 3.56 -3.21
N PHE A 53 -6.09 3.44 -1.91
CA PHE A 53 -6.78 4.18 -0.86
C PHE A 53 -5.80 5.08 -0.11
N ILE A 54 -6.18 6.35 0.04
CA ILE A 54 -5.32 7.34 0.72
C ILE A 54 -5.02 6.97 2.18
N GLU A 55 -5.89 6.19 2.82
CA GLU A 55 -5.76 5.77 4.20
C GLU A 55 -4.69 4.67 4.37
N THR A 56 -4.57 3.76 3.41
CA THR A 56 -3.74 2.55 3.49
C THR A 56 -2.52 2.55 2.58
N CYS A 57 -2.51 3.43 1.56
CA CYS A 57 -1.43 3.48 0.58
C CYS A 57 -0.05 3.70 1.22
N ALA A 58 1.00 3.31 0.54
CA ALA A 58 2.36 3.70 0.91
C ALA A 58 2.55 5.23 0.79
N ASP A 59 3.44 5.81 1.61
CA ASP A 59 3.61 7.28 1.65
C ASP A 59 4.03 7.89 0.30
N TRP A 60 4.81 7.16 -0.49
CA TRP A 60 5.23 7.60 -1.81
C TRP A 60 4.09 7.62 -2.85
N VAL A 61 2.99 6.89 -2.60
CA VAL A 61 1.80 6.85 -3.48
C VAL A 61 0.88 8.06 -3.25
N ALA A 62 0.84 8.59 -2.04
CA ALA A 62 -0.05 9.70 -1.70
C ALA A 62 0.02 10.90 -2.66
N PRO A 63 1.19 11.35 -3.16
CA PRO A 63 1.27 12.41 -4.17
C PRO A 63 0.58 12.04 -5.48
N TYR A 64 0.65 10.80 -5.93
CA TYR A 64 -0.01 10.35 -7.18
C TYR A 64 -1.53 10.37 -7.05
N ILE A 65 -2.06 9.95 -5.88
CA ILE A 65 -3.50 10.11 -5.58
C ILE A 65 -3.85 11.60 -5.59
N GLY A 66 -2.97 12.45 -5.03
CA GLY A 66 -3.11 13.90 -5.07
C GLY A 66 -3.23 14.45 -6.49
N ASP A 67 -2.39 14.00 -7.41
CA ASP A 67 -2.42 14.42 -8.82
C ASP A 67 -3.76 14.09 -9.49
N LEU A 68 -4.36 12.93 -9.20
CA LEU A 68 -5.66 12.55 -9.74
C LEU A 68 -6.78 13.51 -9.34
N ILE A 69 -6.72 14.08 -8.15
CA ILE A 69 -7.70 15.08 -7.65
C ILE A 69 -7.24 16.52 -7.87
N GLY A 70 -6.12 16.71 -8.57
CA GLY A 70 -5.55 18.04 -8.85
C GLY A 70 -4.99 18.74 -7.60
N TYR A 71 -4.55 17.98 -6.61
CA TYR A 71 -3.81 18.52 -5.47
C TYR A 71 -2.47 19.05 -5.95
N ARG A 72 -2.05 20.19 -5.42
CA ARG A 72 -0.71 20.74 -5.63
C ARG A 72 -0.12 21.05 -4.26
N THR A 73 1.08 20.57 -4.01
CA THR A 73 1.80 20.88 -2.77
C THR A 73 1.98 22.39 -2.63
N LEU A 74 1.52 22.94 -1.51
CA LEU A 74 1.67 24.35 -1.19
C LEU A 74 3.10 24.67 -0.74
N HIS A 75 3.83 23.65 -0.30
CA HIS A 75 5.18 23.75 0.23
C HIS A 75 6.10 22.81 -0.53
N GLY A 76 7.34 23.23 -0.78
CA GLY A 76 8.36 22.32 -1.30
C GLY A 76 8.56 21.14 -0.34
N VAL A 77 9.03 20.01 -0.88
CA VAL A 77 9.34 18.81 -0.10
C VAL A 77 10.44 19.19 0.92
N THR A 78 10.02 19.46 2.14
CA THR A 78 10.92 19.61 3.28
C THR A 78 10.74 18.40 4.19
N ASP A 79 11.84 17.77 4.61
CA ASP A 79 11.89 16.58 5.48
C ASP A 79 11.14 16.75 6.83
N ARG A 80 10.60 17.91 7.10
CA ARG A 80 9.89 18.25 8.35
C ARG A 80 8.38 18.35 8.19
N THR A 81 7.86 18.24 6.99
CA THR A 81 6.42 18.32 6.76
C THR A 81 5.81 16.94 6.98
N ARG A 82 4.78 16.91 7.80
CA ARG A 82 3.94 15.72 7.98
C ARG A 82 3.53 15.18 6.62
N SER A 83 3.43 13.88 6.48
CA SER A 83 3.04 13.19 5.25
C SER A 83 1.97 13.98 4.48
N ALA A 84 2.16 14.21 3.18
CA ALA A 84 1.20 14.85 2.29
C ALA A 84 -0.18 14.14 2.30
N ARG A 85 -0.25 12.97 2.89
CA ARG A 85 -1.45 12.13 3.00
C ARG A 85 -2.65 12.89 3.60
N ALA A 86 -2.47 13.60 4.72
CA ALA A 86 -3.54 14.33 5.37
C ALA A 86 -4.08 15.47 4.48
N GLU A 87 -3.19 16.17 3.80
CA GLU A 87 -3.57 17.25 2.88
C GLU A 87 -4.31 16.69 1.67
N VAL A 88 -3.81 15.60 1.07
CA VAL A 88 -4.45 14.94 -0.07
C VAL A 88 -5.83 14.42 0.33
N ALA A 89 -5.95 13.71 1.46
CA ALA A 89 -7.21 13.18 1.96
C ALA A 89 -8.27 14.26 2.15
N ASN A 90 -7.88 15.44 2.62
CA ASN A 90 -8.79 16.54 2.93
C ASN A 90 -8.98 17.54 1.77
N THR A 91 -8.27 17.40 0.65
CA THR A 91 -8.27 18.37 -0.47
C THR A 91 -9.70 18.70 -0.96
N ILE A 92 -10.55 17.71 -1.15
CA ILE A 92 -11.93 17.92 -1.62
C ILE A 92 -12.76 18.66 -0.57
N ALA A 93 -12.59 18.32 0.72
CA ALA A 93 -13.26 18.99 1.81
C ALA A 93 -12.84 20.46 1.92
N TYR A 94 -11.55 20.76 1.76
CA TYR A 94 -11.02 22.12 1.74
C TYR A 94 -11.62 22.95 0.60
N ARG A 95 -11.70 22.39 -0.61
CA ARG A 95 -12.28 23.07 -1.77
C ARG A 95 -13.77 23.39 -1.59
N ARG A 96 -14.52 22.45 -1.01
CA ARG A 96 -15.97 22.64 -0.75
C ARG A 96 -16.26 23.68 0.32
N ARG A 97 -15.36 23.88 1.28
CA ARG A 97 -15.53 24.77 2.42
C ARG A 97 -14.56 25.95 2.39
N LYS A 98 -14.02 26.27 1.22
CA LYS A 98 -13.04 27.35 1.03
C LYS A 98 -13.56 28.65 1.64
N GLY A 99 -12.72 29.30 2.44
CA GLY A 99 -13.03 30.60 3.08
C GLY A 99 -13.72 30.50 4.44
N THR A 100 -13.94 29.29 4.99
CA THR A 100 -14.48 29.16 6.35
C THR A 100 -13.35 29.04 7.39
N VAL A 101 -13.61 29.59 8.59
CA VAL A 101 -12.68 29.55 9.74
C VAL A 101 -12.28 28.09 10.07
N THR A 102 -13.25 27.19 10.09
CA THR A 102 -13.03 25.78 10.40
C THR A 102 -12.04 25.11 9.46
N VAL A 103 -12.06 25.47 8.17
CA VAL A 103 -11.11 24.93 7.18
C VAL A 103 -9.72 25.47 7.40
N LEU A 104 -9.58 26.76 7.77
CA LEU A 104 -8.27 27.35 8.07
C LEU A 104 -7.60 26.69 9.28
N GLU A 105 -8.38 26.42 10.33
CA GLU A 105 -7.90 25.72 11.52
C GLU A 105 -7.46 24.27 11.19
N GLN A 106 -8.26 23.55 10.41
CA GLN A 106 -7.94 22.20 9.99
C GLN A 106 -6.72 22.16 9.07
N LEU A 107 -6.65 23.06 8.08
CA LEU A 107 -5.53 23.13 7.15
C LEU A 107 -4.22 23.44 7.90
N ALA A 108 -4.25 24.39 8.82
CA ALA A 108 -3.09 24.71 9.64
C ALA A 108 -2.62 23.50 10.46
N ARG A 109 -3.54 22.72 11.01
CA ARG A 109 -3.23 21.49 11.73
C ARG A 109 -2.64 20.41 10.83
N ASP A 110 -3.21 20.22 9.65
CA ASP A 110 -2.78 19.18 8.71
C ASP A 110 -1.40 19.46 8.13
N VAL A 111 -1.10 20.75 7.88
CA VAL A 111 0.21 21.21 7.37
C VAL A 111 1.29 21.22 8.45
N THR A 112 0.98 21.73 9.62
CA THR A 112 2.01 21.97 10.68
C THR A 112 2.03 20.91 11.76
N GLY A 113 0.96 20.15 11.91
CA GLY A 113 0.74 19.23 13.03
C GLY A 113 0.39 19.95 14.35
N TRP A 114 0.24 21.28 14.34
CA TRP A 114 -0.04 22.08 15.53
C TRP A 114 -1.53 22.46 15.57
N ASN A 115 -2.08 22.52 16.78
CA ASN A 115 -3.43 23.01 16.95
C ASN A 115 -3.46 24.52 16.70
N ALA A 116 -4.24 24.93 15.70
CA ALA A 116 -4.49 26.32 15.39
C ALA A 116 -5.95 26.67 15.75
N ARG A 117 -6.16 27.87 16.20
CA ARG A 117 -7.47 28.45 16.47
C ARG A 117 -7.49 29.87 15.93
N VAL A 118 -8.55 30.18 15.17
CA VAL A 118 -8.78 31.54 14.68
C VAL A 118 -9.49 32.33 15.77
N VAL A 119 -8.95 33.52 16.06
CA VAL A 119 -9.48 34.46 17.08
C VAL A 119 -10.14 35.61 16.38
#